data_04805e89389d717e074141f357e8e6f8
#
_entry.id   04805e89389d717e074141f357e8e6f8
#
_cell.length_a   1.000
_cell.length_b   1.000
_cell.length_c   1.000
_cell.angle_alpha   90.00
_cell.angle_beta   90.00
_cell.angle_gamma   90.00
#
_symmetry.space_group_name_H-M   'P 1'
#
loop_
_entity.id
_entity.type
_entity.pdbx_description
1 polymer ?
#
loop_
_entity_poly.entity_id
_entity_poly.type
_entity_poly.pdbx_seq_one_letter_code
_entity_poly.pdbx_strand_id
1 'polypeptide(L)'
;MENIKIGYIGLGCRGKDLLENIVLAQKEQVVAVCDVYEDRAREGAKVVEAAGQPTPFVSTDYKDIIANEEVNTIIIVTAWESHVEIALAAMYAGKAVAMEVGGAYSLEDCYKLVDAYEKTKTPFMFLENCCFGRRELMVLN
;
A
#
# COMPACT_ATOMS: atom_id res chain seq x y z
N MET A 1 6.83 -18.79 6.42
CA MET A 1 6.48 -17.36 6.18
C MET A 1 5.01 -17.36 5.82
N GLU A 2 4.21 -16.52 6.45
CA GLU A 2 2.82 -16.33 6.03
C GLU A 2 2.81 -15.75 4.60
N ASN A 3 1.88 -16.20 3.78
CA ASN A 3 1.71 -15.65 2.43
C ASN A 3 1.26 -14.21 2.53
N ILE A 4 1.91 -13.31 1.80
CA ILE A 4 1.53 -11.90 1.71
C ILE A 4 0.22 -11.81 0.93
N LYS A 5 -0.78 -11.19 1.56
CA LYS A 5 -2.10 -10.90 0.98
C LYS A 5 -2.34 -9.39 1.02
N ILE A 6 -2.29 -8.78 -0.13
CA ILE A 6 -2.24 -7.33 -0.29
C ILE A 6 -3.63 -6.73 -0.42
N GLY A 7 -3.90 -5.72 0.41
CA GLY A 7 -4.91 -4.70 0.17
C GLY A 7 -4.26 -3.47 -0.45
N TYR A 8 -4.67 -3.11 -1.65
CA TYR A 8 -4.08 -2.03 -2.43
C TYR A 8 -4.97 -0.79 -2.42
N ILE A 9 -4.46 0.34 -1.95
CA ILE A 9 -5.25 1.57 -1.75
C ILE A 9 -4.62 2.72 -2.54
N GLY A 10 -5.40 3.27 -3.50
CA GLY A 10 -5.00 4.34 -4.39
C GLY A 10 -4.61 3.85 -5.78
N LEU A 11 -5.46 4.11 -6.75
CA LEU A 11 -5.36 3.63 -8.14
C LEU A 11 -5.35 4.79 -9.15
N GLY A 12 -4.76 5.92 -8.73
CA GLY A 12 -4.38 6.99 -9.65
C GLY A 12 -3.28 6.54 -10.63
N CYS A 13 -2.75 7.46 -11.44
CA CYS A 13 -1.72 7.11 -12.45
C CYS A 13 -0.54 6.34 -11.85
N ARG A 14 0.02 6.84 -10.74
CA ARG A 14 1.14 6.17 -10.07
C ARG A 14 0.73 4.83 -9.44
N GLY A 15 -0.45 4.78 -8.81
CA GLY A 15 -0.95 3.57 -8.18
C GLY A 15 -1.19 2.44 -9.17
N LYS A 16 -1.77 2.76 -10.33
CA LYS A 16 -1.98 1.77 -11.39
C LYS A 16 -0.67 1.25 -11.96
N ASP A 17 0.29 2.15 -12.24
CA ASP A 17 1.62 1.77 -12.72
C ASP A 17 2.36 0.86 -11.72
N LEU A 18 2.34 1.21 -10.44
CA LEU A 18 2.98 0.41 -9.39
C LEU A 18 2.31 -0.97 -9.24
N LEU A 19 0.98 -1.02 -9.27
CA LEU A 19 0.23 -2.27 -9.20
C LEU A 19 0.60 -3.20 -10.35
N GLU A 20 0.53 -2.69 -11.59
CA GLU A 20 0.71 -3.47 -12.81
C GLU A 20 2.17 -3.93 -12.99
N ASN A 21 3.11 -2.99 -12.87
CA ASN A 21 4.50 -3.24 -13.27
C ASN A 21 5.42 -3.70 -12.13
N ILE A 22 5.00 -3.57 -10.89
CA ILE A 22 5.83 -3.93 -9.73
C ILE A 22 5.15 -4.99 -8.88
N VAL A 23 3.99 -4.72 -8.31
CA VAL A 23 3.34 -5.63 -7.34
C VAL A 23 2.94 -6.95 -7.99
N LEU A 24 2.22 -6.90 -9.10
CA LEU A 24 1.79 -8.11 -9.81
C LEU A 24 2.94 -8.83 -10.50
N ALA A 25 3.99 -8.12 -10.92
CA ALA A 25 5.19 -8.72 -11.50
C ALA A 25 5.97 -9.57 -10.49
N GLN A 26 5.89 -9.28 -9.19
CA GLN A 26 6.47 -10.11 -8.12
C GLN A 26 5.62 -11.33 -7.76
N LYS A 27 4.46 -11.51 -8.40
CA LYS A 27 3.50 -12.59 -8.16
C LYS A 27 2.89 -12.58 -6.76
N GLU A 28 2.94 -11.45 -6.06
CA GLU A 28 2.28 -11.29 -4.77
C GLU A 28 0.76 -11.25 -4.96
N GLN A 29 0.03 -11.80 -4.01
CA GLN A 29 -1.42 -11.92 -4.11
C GLN A 29 -2.12 -10.61 -3.70
N VAL A 30 -2.84 -10.00 -4.64
CA VAL A 30 -3.68 -8.82 -4.39
C VAL A 30 -5.11 -9.27 -4.16
N VAL A 31 -5.59 -9.24 -2.92
CA VAL A 31 -6.91 -9.75 -2.53
C VAL A 31 -7.97 -8.64 -2.41
N ALA A 32 -7.55 -7.39 -2.32
CA ALA A 32 -8.46 -6.26 -2.23
C ALA A 32 -7.86 -5.01 -2.89
N VAL A 33 -8.72 -4.19 -3.51
CA VAL A 33 -8.34 -2.92 -4.15
C VAL A 33 -9.32 -1.81 -3.77
N CYS A 34 -8.80 -0.59 -3.60
CA CYS A 34 -9.60 0.58 -3.21
C CYS A 34 -9.14 1.85 -3.90
N ASP A 35 -10.08 2.63 -4.36
CA ASP A 35 -9.90 4.04 -4.71
C ASP A 35 -11.20 4.79 -4.42
N VAL A 36 -11.12 6.06 -4.01
CA VAL A 36 -12.31 6.90 -3.76
C VAL A 36 -13.18 7.08 -5.01
N TYR A 37 -12.62 6.86 -6.20
CA TYR A 37 -13.32 6.81 -7.47
C TYR A 37 -13.60 5.35 -7.85
N GLU A 38 -14.89 4.99 -7.91
CA GLU A 38 -15.35 3.63 -8.16
C GLU A 38 -14.84 3.06 -9.51
N ASP A 39 -14.77 3.89 -10.53
CA ASP A 39 -14.27 3.52 -11.86
C ASP A 39 -12.81 3.08 -11.80
N ARG A 40 -11.96 3.78 -11.03
CA ARG A 40 -10.56 3.41 -10.81
C ARG A 40 -10.43 2.13 -10.00
N ALA A 41 -11.22 1.97 -8.94
CA ALA A 41 -11.21 0.77 -8.13
C ALA A 41 -11.59 -0.47 -8.98
N ARG A 42 -12.62 -0.35 -9.81
CA ARG A 42 -13.03 -1.40 -10.76
C ARG A 42 -11.98 -1.67 -11.84
N GLU A 43 -11.31 -0.64 -12.34
CA GLU A 43 -10.21 -0.80 -13.31
C GLU A 43 -9.02 -1.53 -12.67
N GLY A 44 -8.65 -1.19 -11.44
CA GLY A 44 -7.62 -1.90 -10.68
C GLY A 44 -7.94 -3.38 -10.49
N ALA A 45 -9.19 -3.73 -10.20
CA ALA A 45 -9.61 -5.12 -10.11
C ALA A 45 -9.40 -5.87 -11.44
N LYS A 46 -9.73 -5.26 -12.58
CA LYS A 46 -9.48 -5.85 -13.91
C LYS A 46 -8.00 -6.07 -14.19
N VAL A 47 -7.13 -5.18 -13.72
CA VAL A 47 -5.68 -5.33 -13.84
C VAL A 47 -5.20 -6.57 -13.07
N VAL A 48 -5.72 -6.78 -11.86
CA VAL A 48 -5.42 -7.97 -11.05
C VAL A 48 -5.89 -9.25 -11.74
N GLU A 49 -7.12 -9.26 -12.27
CA GLU A 49 -7.67 -10.38 -13.03
C GLU A 49 -6.87 -10.68 -14.31
N ALA A 50 -6.46 -9.64 -15.04
CA ALA A 50 -5.63 -9.78 -16.24
C ALA A 50 -4.25 -10.39 -15.96
N ALA A 51 -3.73 -10.22 -14.74
CA ALA A 51 -2.52 -10.88 -14.25
C ALA A 51 -2.75 -12.36 -13.85
N GLY A 52 -3.95 -12.89 -14.02
CA GLY A 52 -4.29 -14.28 -13.73
C GLY A 52 -4.63 -14.57 -12.26
N GLN A 53 -4.88 -13.53 -11.47
CA GLN A 53 -5.31 -13.68 -10.08
C GLN A 53 -6.85 -13.70 -9.96
N PRO A 54 -7.40 -14.23 -8.86
CA PRO A 54 -8.83 -14.14 -8.57
C PRO A 54 -9.30 -12.69 -8.50
N THR A 55 -10.58 -12.44 -8.79
CA THR A 55 -11.21 -11.12 -8.62
C THR A 55 -11.02 -10.63 -7.20
N PRO A 56 -10.34 -9.48 -6.98
CA PRO A 56 -10.15 -8.94 -5.64
C PRO A 56 -11.45 -8.32 -5.10
N PHE A 57 -11.54 -8.18 -3.79
CA PHE A 57 -12.57 -7.36 -3.16
C PHE A 57 -12.39 -5.90 -3.58
N VAL A 58 -13.48 -5.21 -3.93
CA VAL A 58 -13.45 -3.82 -4.40
C VAL A 58 -14.23 -2.93 -3.45
N SER A 59 -13.62 -1.83 -3.00
CA SER A 59 -14.30 -0.81 -2.20
C SER A 59 -13.89 0.60 -2.60
N THR A 60 -14.71 1.58 -2.24
CA THR A 60 -14.37 3.01 -2.29
C THR A 60 -13.98 3.58 -0.94
N ASP A 61 -14.06 2.80 0.13
CA ASP A 61 -13.62 3.17 1.47
C ASP A 61 -12.43 2.28 1.89
N TYR A 62 -11.30 2.91 2.20
CA TYR A 62 -10.10 2.19 2.66
C TYR A 62 -10.33 1.39 3.96
N LYS A 63 -11.33 1.79 4.77
CA LYS A 63 -11.66 1.08 6.01
C LYS A 63 -12.17 -0.32 5.75
N ASP A 64 -12.88 -0.54 4.65
CA ASP A 64 -13.33 -1.86 4.25
C ASP A 64 -12.15 -2.77 3.92
N ILE A 65 -11.10 -2.21 3.30
CA ILE A 65 -9.87 -2.96 3.01
C ILE A 65 -9.14 -3.33 4.29
N ILE A 66 -9.06 -2.38 5.23
CA ILE A 66 -8.43 -2.64 6.54
C ILE A 66 -9.22 -3.64 7.37
N ALA A 67 -10.55 -3.62 7.29
CA ALA A 67 -11.42 -4.57 7.99
C ALA A 67 -11.42 -5.98 7.36
N ASN A 68 -10.97 -6.12 6.12
CA ASN A 68 -10.94 -7.41 5.44
C ASN A 68 -9.92 -8.35 6.10
N GLU A 69 -10.39 -9.48 6.65
CA GLU A 69 -9.57 -10.46 7.37
C GLU A 69 -8.56 -11.19 6.47
N GLU A 70 -8.82 -11.26 5.17
CA GLU A 70 -7.87 -11.84 4.23
C GLU A 70 -6.62 -10.98 4.02
N VAL A 71 -6.72 -9.67 4.20
CA VAL A 71 -5.62 -8.73 4.00
C VAL A 71 -4.69 -8.75 5.21
N ASN A 72 -3.40 -8.94 4.99
CA ASN A 72 -2.38 -8.80 6.04
C ASN A 72 -1.35 -7.70 5.76
N THR A 73 -1.33 -7.17 4.54
CA THR A 73 -0.41 -6.12 4.10
C THR A 73 -1.17 -5.05 3.32
N ILE A 74 -0.95 -3.80 3.66
CA ILE A 74 -1.57 -2.64 2.97
C ILE A 74 -0.51 -1.90 2.17
N ILE A 75 -0.77 -1.68 0.89
CA ILE A 75 0.01 -0.78 0.04
C ILE A 75 -0.79 0.51 -0.15
N ILE A 76 -0.17 1.65 0.17
CA ILE A 76 -0.80 2.97 0.13
C ILE A 76 -0.15 3.81 -0.97
N VAL A 77 -0.93 4.18 -1.99
CA VAL A 77 -0.50 4.99 -3.15
C VAL A 77 -1.55 6.08 -3.44
N THR A 78 -2.13 6.64 -2.41
CA THR A 78 -3.16 7.68 -2.48
C THR A 78 -2.56 9.08 -2.65
N ALA A 79 -3.38 10.12 -2.57
CA ALA A 79 -2.89 11.48 -2.39
C ALA A 79 -2.22 11.60 -1.01
N TRP A 80 -1.19 12.42 -0.95
CA TRP A 80 -0.30 12.55 0.23
C TRP A 80 -1.05 12.87 1.52
N GLU A 81 -2.13 13.65 1.41
CA GLU A 81 -2.95 14.08 2.55
C GLU A 81 -3.55 12.92 3.35
N SER A 82 -3.81 11.81 2.69
CA SER A 82 -4.44 10.63 3.31
C SER A 82 -3.45 9.56 3.77
N HIS A 83 -2.18 9.68 3.43
CA HIS A 83 -1.15 8.67 3.70
C HIS A 83 -1.07 8.30 5.17
N VAL A 84 -0.87 9.28 6.05
CA VAL A 84 -0.66 9.05 7.48
C VAL A 84 -1.90 8.46 8.15
N GLU A 85 -3.09 8.99 7.82
CA GLU A 85 -4.35 8.49 8.36
C GLU A 85 -4.53 7.00 8.03
N ILE A 86 -4.37 6.63 6.77
CA ILE A 86 -4.54 5.24 6.32
C ILE A 86 -3.47 4.34 6.94
N ALA A 87 -2.21 4.80 6.97
CA ALA A 87 -1.11 4.04 7.55
C ALA A 87 -1.33 3.75 9.03
N LEU A 88 -1.73 4.75 9.82
CA LEU A 88 -2.03 4.60 11.25
C LEU A 88 -3.18 3.60 11.46
N ALA A 89 -4.27 3.74 10.69
CA ALA A 89 -5.40 2.83 10.78
C ALA A 89 -4.98 1.38 10.49
N ALA A 90 -4.16 1.14 9.45
CA ALA A 90 -3.66 -0.17 9.10
C ALA A 90 -2.73 -0.76 10.18
N MET A 91 -1.80 0.04 10.71
CA MET A 91 -0.86 -0.38 11.76
C MET A 91 -1.59 -0.76 13.05
N TYR A 92 -2.59 0.03 13.48
CA TYR A 92 -3.41 -0.29 14.65
C TYR A 92 -4.31 -1.51 14.45
N ALA A 93 -4.63 -1.84 13.20
CA ALA A 93 -5.32 -3.09 12.83
C ALA A 93 -4.35 -4.30 12.70
N GLY A 94 -3.05 -4.11 12.98
CA GLY A 94 -2.04 -5.15 12.92
C GLY A 94 -1.61 -5.55 11.50
N LYS A 95 -1.89 -4.73 10.49
CA LYS A 95 -1.55 -5.00 9.09
C LYS A 95 -0.26 -4.30 8.69
N ALA A 96 0.68 -5.04 8.11
CA ALA A 96 1.92 -4.47 7.59
C ALA A 96 1.61 -3.35 6.57
N VAL A 97 2.43 -2.32 6.54
CA VAL A 97 2.21 -1.14 5.70
C VAL A 97 3.41 -0.89 4.81
N ALA A 98 3.14 -0.72 3.52
CA ALA A 98 4.07 -0.16 2.54
C ALA A 98 3.44 1.11 1.96
N MET A 99 4.07 2.27 2.12
CA MET A 99 3.51 3.56 1.76
C MET A 99 4.38 4.29 0.76
N GLU A 100 3.79 4.79 -0.32
CA GLU A 100 4.49 5.60 -1.32
C GLU A 100 5.04 6.90 -0.72
N VAL A 101 5.98 7.51 -1.42
CA VAL A 101 6.62 8.77 -1.04
C VAL A 101 5.60 9.89 -0.83
N GLY A 102 5.93 10.84 0.02
CA GLY A 102 5.06 11.91 0.46
C GLY A 102 4.59 11.75 1.91
N GLY A 103 5.09 10.72 2.53
CA GLY A 103 4.91 10.21 3.90
C GLY A 103 4.15 11.05 4.89
N ALA A 104 4.70 12.18 5.31
CA ALA A 104 4.11 13.00 6.35
C ALA A 104 4.25 14.48 6.02
N TYR A 105 3.20 15.27 6.33
CA TYR A 105 3.21 16.73 6.13
C TYR A 105 3.78 17.52 7.31
N SER A 106 3.85 16.89 8.46
CA SER A 106 4.27 17.55 9.69
C SER A 106 5.21 16.66 10.51
N LEU A 107 6.00 17.29 11.36
CA LEU A 107 6.81 16.58 12.34
C LEU A 107 5.95 15.77 13.32
N GLU A 108 4.75 16.27 13.64
CA GLU A 108 3.79 15.55 14.47
C GLU A 108 3.34 14.25 13.82
N ASP A 109 3.11 14.22 12.51
CA ASP A 109 2.75 13.02 11.77
C ASP A 109 3.89 11.98 11.74
N CYS A 110 5.14 12.46 11.64
CA CYS A 110 6.30 11.58 11.81
C CYS A 110 6.31 10.92 13.19
N TYR A 111 6.07 11.67 14.25
CA TYR A 111 5.99 11.10 15.61
C TYR A 111 4.83 10.12 15.76
N LYS A 112 3.66 10.41 15.18
CA LYS A 112 2.51 9.48 15.22
C LYS A 112 2.84 8.14 14.55
N LEU A 113 3.55 8.15 13.42
CA LEU A 113 3.96 6.91 12.73
C LEU A 113 4.97 6.12 13.57
N VAL A 114 5.96 6.79 14.18
CA VAL A 114 6.93 6.13 15.07
C VAL A 114 6.23 5.55 16.31
N ASP A 115 5.37 6.33 16.97
CA ASP A 115 4.59 5.88 18.12
C ASP A 115 3.70 4.67 17.79
N ALA A 116 3.06 4.68 16.62
CA ALA A 116 2.26 3.56 16.16
C ALA A 116 3.12 2.30 15.97
N TYR A 117 4.30 2.43 15.35
CA TYR A 117 5.23 1.31 15.22
C TYR A 117 5.70 0.80 16.59
N GLU A 118 6.07 1.69 17.50
CA GLU A 118 6.52 1.29 18.83
C GLU A 118 5.45 0.56 19.64
N LYS A 119 4.18 0.95 19.49
CA LYS A 119 3.02 0.33 20.17
C LYS A 119 2.59 -0.99 19.54
N THR A 120 2.52 -1.04 18.23
CA THR A 120 1.95 -2.18 17.51
C THR A 120 2.98 -3.20 17.07
N LYS A 121 4.24 -2.79 16.88
CA LYS A 121 5.32 -3.56 16.23
C LYS A 121 4.96 -4.03 14.83
N THR A 122 3.97 -3.41 14.22
CA THR A 122 3.54 -3.72 12.86
C THR A 122 4.58 -3.22 11.85
N PRO A 123 5.05 -4.05 10.92
CA PRO A 123 6.02 -3.63 9.92
C PRO A 123 5.53 -2.42 9.11
N PHE A 124 6.40 -1.43 8.96
CA PHE A 124 6.14 -0.24 8.16
C PHE A 124 7.34 0.07 7.26
N MET A 125 7.08 0.37 5.99
CA MET A 125 8.12 0.71 5.00
C MET A 125 7.66 1.84 4.08
N PHE A 126 8.55 2.80 3.81
CA PHE A 126 8.38 3.73 2.69
C PHE A 126 8.84 3.08 1.38
N LEU A 127 8.05 3.27 0.32
CA LEU A 127 8.34 2.74 -1.01
C LEU A 127 9.21 3.73 -1.81
N GLU A 128 10.43 3.94 -1.34
CA GLU A 128 11.42 4.81 -1.96
C GLU A 128 12.11 4.10 -3.13
N ASN A 129 11.86 4.51 -4.36
CA ASN A 129 12.44 3.87 -5.53
C ASN A 129 13.85 4.38 -5.87
N CYS A 130 14.12 5.66 -5.70
CA CYS A 130 15.41 6.25 -6.08
C CYS A 130 16.59 5.70 -5.27
N CYS A 131 16.40 5.43 -3.98
CA CYS A 131 17.46 4.90 -3.11
C CYS A 131 17.96 3.50 -3.54
N PHE A 132 17.21 2.79 -4.35
CA PHE A 132 17.60 1.49 -4.94
C PHE A 132 18.12 1.61 -6.38
N GLY A 133 18.30 2.83 -6.88
CA GLY A 133 18.87 3.08 -8.20
C GLY A 133 20.33 2.63 -8.28
N ARG A 134 20.77 2.24 -9.48
CA ARG A 134 22.15 1.76 -9.67
C ARG A 134 23.21 2.78 -9.24
N ARG A 135 22.94 4.07 -9.46
CA ARG A 135 23.88 5.15 -9.09
C ARG A 135 23.96 5.31 -7.57
N GLU A 136 22.84 5.26 -6.89
CA GLU A 136 22.72 5.37 -5.44
C GLU A 136 23.39 4.18 -4.75
N LEU A 137 23.17 2.97 -5.24
CA LEU A 137 23.83 1.76 -4.75
C LEU A 137 25.35 1.77 -4.97
N MET A 138 25.83 2.42 -6.03
CA MET A 138 27.29 2.58 -6.26
C MET A 138 27.94 3.53 -5.26
N VAL A 139 27.21 4.45 -4.66
CA VAL A 139 27.73 5.36 -3.62
C VAL A 139 27.81 4.67 -2.26
N LEU A 140 27.00 3.64 -2.03
CA LEU A 140 26.98 2.88 -0.78
C LEU A 140 28.06 1.82 -0.66
N ASN A 141 28.74 1.48 -1.76
CA ASN A 141 29.84 0.51 -1.84
C ASN A 141 31.18 1.20 -2.07
#